data_aa8c9af35dde0be491d842f6f30723b4
#
_entry.id   aa8c9af35dde0be491d842f6f30723b4
#
_cell.length_a   1.000
_cell.length_b   1.000
_cell.length_c   1.000
_cell.angle_alpha   90.00
_cell.angle_beta   90.00
_cell.angle_gamma   90.00
#
_symmetry.space_group_name_H-M   'P 1'
#
loop_
_entity.id
_entity.type
_entity.pdbx_description
1 polymer ?
#
loop_
_entity_poly.entity_id
_entity_poly.type
_entity_poly.pdbx_seq_one_letter_code
_entity_poly.pdbx_strand_id
1 'polypeptide(L)'
;MTLHAEAEQALRTSYLELFWLATRLRSGEVPGARTLDVRAFAERTLREQRRALLRADVEDSLVDQAELAVIALLDESAQLSTARDCAEQWMARLLQYEHYQHSNLGRDFFDRLEQLRQRPDTPLPLLEIYARCLAWGFEGRYREESQLEDLRVLRDALRTE
;
A
#
# COMPACT_ATOMS: atom_id res chain seq x y z
N MET A 1 18.77 2.75 12.34
CA MET A 1 18.50 1.61 13.24
C MET A 1 18.54 0.33 12.40
N THR A 2 19.32 -0.62 12.84
CA THR A 2 19.49 -1.87 12.10
C THR A 2 18.45 -2.86 12.59
N LEU A 3 17.57 -3.31 11.70
CA LEU A 3 16.62 -4.37 12.00
C LEU A 3 17.36 -5.70 12.15
N HIS A 4 16.84 -6.57 13.00
CA HIS A 4 17.28 -7.95 13.03
C HIS A 4 16.86 -8.70 11.77
N ALA A 5 17.59 -9.72 11.36
CA ALA A 5 17.32 -10.49 10.14
C ALA A 5 15.89 -11.03 10.07
N GLU A 6 15.32 -11.44 11.20
CA GLU A 6 13.93 -11.90 11.29
C GLU A 6 12.93 -10.79 11.00
N ALA A 7 13.15 -9.58 11.56
CA ALA A 7 12.31 -8.41 11.30
C ALA A 7 12.39 -7.95 9.84
N GLU A 8 13.60 -7.97 9.26
CA GLU A 8 13.76 -7.67 7.82
C GLU A 8 13.01 -8.66 6.95
N GLN A 9 13.14 -9.94 7.23
CA GLN A 9 12.44 -10.97 6.48
C GLN A 9 10.92 -10.86 6.65
N ALA A 10 10.45 -10.57 7.85
CA ALA A 10 9.04 -10.35 8.12
C ALA A 10 8.46 -9.19 7.28
N LEU A 11 9.19 -8.07 7.20
CA LEU A 11 8.79 -6.94 6.35
C LEU A 11 8.78 -7.32 4.86
N ARG A 12 9.80 -8.02 4.37
CA ARG A 12 9.89 -8.41 2.96
C ARG A 12 8.76 -9.31 2.51
N THR A 13 8.26 -10.15 3.40
CA THR A 13 7.19 -11.11 3.10
C THR A 13 5.81 -10.63 3.53
N SER A 14 5.71 -9.43 4.12
CA SER A 14 4.45 -8.88 4.59
C SER A 14 3.53 -8.46 3.43
N TYR A 15 2.23 -8.48 3.71
CA TYR A 15 1.17 -7.95 2.85
C TYR A 15 1.06 -8.57 1.45
N LEU A 16 1.71 -9.68 1.16
CA LEU A 16 1.71 -10.30 -0.18
C LEU A 16 0.30 -10.61 -0.69
N GLU A 17 -0.59 -11.10 0.18
CA GLU A 17 -1.98 -11.37 -0.17
C GLU A 17 -2.73 -10.08 -0.56
N LEU A 18 -2.39 -8.96 0.05
CA LEU A 18 -3.01 -7.67 -0.25
C LEU A 18 -2.52 -7.07 -1.57
N PHE A 19 -1.27 -7.28 -1.93
CA PHE A 19 -0.79 -6.94 -3.27
C PHE A 19 -1.54 -7.72 -4.34
N TRP A 20 -1.74 -9.00 -4.12
CA TRP A 20 -2.54 -9.84 -5.00
C TRP A 20 -3.99 -9.38 -5.08
N LEU A 21 -4.59 -9.05 -3.94
CA LEU A 21 -5.94 -8.52 -3.86
C LEU A 21 -6.07 -7.20 -4.63
N ALA A 22 -5.10 -6.31 -4.54
CA ALA A 22 -5.10 -5.04 -5.28
C ALA A 22 -5.22 -5.26 -6.79
N THR A 23 -4.49 -6.22 -7.34
CA THR A 23 -4.59 -6.59 -8.75
C THR A 23 -5.99 -7.07 -9.11
N ARG A 24 -6.59 -7.93 -8.30
CA ARG A 24 -7.93 -8.47 -8.54
C ARG A 24 -9.01 -7.39 -8.44
N LEU A 25 -8.88 -6.46 -7.51
CA LEU A 25 -9.77 -5.31 -7.41
C LEU A 25 -9.71 -4.47 -8.68
N ARG A 26 -8.52 -4.08 -9.09
CA ARG A 26 -8.31 -3.21 -10.25
C ARG A 26 -8.79 -3.84 -11.56
N SER A 27 -8.59 -5.14 -11.74
CA SER A 27 -9.02 -5.88 -12.94
C SER A 27 -10.53 -6.15 -13.01
N GLY A 28 -11.28 -5.83 -11.97
CA GLY A 28 -12.73 -6.05 -11.93
C GLY A 28 -13.14 -7.48 -11.58
N GLU A 29 -12.24 -8.29 -11.05
CA GLU A 29 -12.53 -9.66 -10.63
C GLU A 29 -13.36 -9.74 -9.35
N VAL A 30 -13.54 -8.62 -8.64
CA VAL A 30 -14.38 -8.54 -7.45
C VAL A 30 -15.70 -7.86 -7.84
N PRO A 31 -16.81 -8.62 -7.96
CA PRO A 31 -18.11 -8.03 -8.24
C PRO A 31 -18.65 -7.27 -7.03
N GLY A 32 -19.59 -6.35 -7.26
CA GLY A 32 -20.21 -5.55 -6.19
C GLY A 32 -20.79 -6.39 -5.06
N ALA A 33 -21.40 -7.53 -5.35
CA ALA A 33 -21.97 -8.45 -4.36
C ALA A 33 -20.93 -9.03 -3.38
N ARG A 34 -19.64 -9.02 -3.74
CA ARG A 34 -18.54 -9.55 -2.92
C ARG A 34 -17.69 -8.46 -2.28
N THR A 35 -17.98 -7.20 -2.56
CA THR A 35 -17.15 -6.07 -2.13
C THR A 35 -16.96 -6.00 -0.61
N LEU A 36 -18.06 -6.15 0.15
CA LEU A 36 -18.01 -6.09 1.60
C LEU A 36 -17.22 -7.27 2.21
N ASP A 37 -17.37 -8.47 1.64
CA ASP A 37 -16.62 -9.65 2.09
C ASP A 37 -15.11 -9.48 1.82
N VAL A 38 -14.77 -8.99 0.65
CA VAL A 38 -13.38 -8.74 0.25
C VAL A 38 -12.77 -7.64 1.10
N ARG A 39 -13.54 -6.60 1.38
CA ARG A 39 -13.09 -5.52 2.26
C ARG A 39 -12.85 -6.03 3.69
N ALA A 40 -13.73 -6.87 4.21
CA ALA A 40 -13.54 -7.51 5.52
C ALA A 40 -12.31 -8.42 5.54
N PHE A 41 -12.03 -9.12 4.46
CA PHE A 41 -10.79 -9.89 4.29
C PHE A 41 -9.55 -8.99 4.36
N ALA A 42 -9.55 -7.86 3.64
CA ALA A 42 -8.45 -6.90 3.66
C ALA A 42 -8.21 -6.36 5.08
N GLU A 43 -9.26 -5.98 5.80
CA GLU A 43 -9.18 -5.50 7.18
C GLU A 43 -8.58 -6.55 8.13
N ARG A 44 -9.04 -7.78 8.03
CA ARG A 44 -8.53 -8.89 8.83
C ARG A 44 -7.07 -9.16 8.52
N THR A 45 -6.70 -9.19 7.26
CA THR A 45 -5.32 -9.42 6.82
C THR A 45 -4.39 -8.31 7.32
N LEU A 46 -4.80 -7.05 7.24
CA LEU A 46 -4.04 -5.93 7.79
C LEU A 46 -3.77 -6.12 9.30
N ARG A 47 -4.79 -6.49 10.08
CA ARG A 47 -4.62 -6.75 11.51
C ARG A 47 -3.68 -7.93 11.80
N GLU A 48 -3.81 -9.01 11.04
CA GLU A 48 -2.95 -10.20 11.18
C GLU A 48 -1.50 -9.88 10.85
N GLN A 49 -1.26 -9.14 9.77
CA GLN A 49 0.07 -8.71 9.36
C GLN A 49 0.70 -7.77 10.40
N ARG A 50 -0.06 -6.82 10.94
CA ARG A 50 0.41 -5.95 12.01
C ARG A 50 0.88 -6.76 13.21
N ARG A 51 0.07 -7.70 13.67
CA ARG A 51 0.44 -8.58 14.79
C ARG A 51 1.69 -9.40 14.50
N ALA A 52 1.81 -9.93 13.30
CA ALA A 52 2.98 -10.72 12.90
C ALA A 52 4.26 -9.87 12.89
N LEU A 53 4.20 -8.66 12.34
CA LEU A 53 5.34 -7.75 12.30
C LEU A 53 5.78 -7.31 13.69
N LEU A 54 4.83 -6.98 14.57
CA LEU A 54 5.14 -6.60 15.96
C LEU A 54 5.76 -7.78 16.74
N ARG A 55 5.30 -9.02 16.51
CA ARG A 55 5.93 -10.22 17.10
C ARG A 55 7.33 -10.48 16.57
N ALA A 56 7.65 -10.03 15.38
CA ALA A 56 8.99 -10.11 14.79
C ALA A 56 9.88 -8.91 15.19
N ASP A 57 9.49 -8.16 16.21
CA ASP A 57 10.21 -6.98 16.73
C ASP A 57 10.37 -5.85 15.69
N VAL A 58 9.44 -5.73 14.76
CA VAL A 58 9.36 -4.54 13.89
C VAL A 58 8.70 -3.41 14.70
N GLU A 59 9.33 -2.24 14.73
CA GLU A 59 8.78 -1.10 15.45
C GLU A 59 7.40 -0.69 14.90
N ASP A 60 6.51 -0.30 15.80
CA ASP A 60 5.15 0.12 15.47
C ASP A 60 5.12 1.25 14.44
N SER A 61 6.05 2.19 14.53
CA SER A 61 6.21 3.29 13.56
C SER A 61 6.53 2.82 12.14
N LEU A 62 7.31 1.75 12.00
CA LEU A 62 7.63 1.14 10.70
C LEU A 62 6.41 0.38 10.14
N VAL A 63 5.68 -0.30 11.02
CA VAL A 63 4.43 -0.96 10.64
C VAL A 63 3.41 0.06 10.13
N ASP A 64 3.24 1.19 10.82
CA ASP A 64 2.37 2.27 10.38
C ASP A 64 2.73 2.80 8.98
N GLN A 65 4.02 2.98 8.72
CA GLN A 65 4.50 3.42 7.41
C GLN A 65 4.20 2.39 6.31
N ALA A 66 4.40 1.11 6.60
CA ALA A 66 4.10 0.03 5.65
C ALA A 66 2.59 -0.09 5.39
N GLU A 67 1.77 -0.06 6.43
CA GLU A 67 0.31 -0.11 6.30
C GLU A 67 -0.24 1.04 5.46
N LEU A 68 0.26 2.25 5.68
CA LEU A 68 -0.17 3.43 4.92
C LEU A 68 0.01 3.20 3.41
N ALA A 69 1.16 2.69 3.01
CA ALA A 69 1.44 2.41 1.60
C ALA A 69 0.48 1.37 1.01
N VAL A 70 0.25 0.28 1.74
CA VAL A 70 -0.61 -0.82 1.29
C VAL A 70 -2.08 -0.39 1.24
N ILE A 71 -2.55 0.35 2.23
CA ILE A 71 -3.92 0.89 2.25
C ILE A 71 -4.14 1.85 1.08
N ALA A 72 -3.17 2.72 0.79
CA ALA A 72 -3.24 3.61 -0.36
C ALA A 72 -3.37 2.83 -1.68
N LEU A 73 -2.59 1.77 -1.86
CA LEU A 73 -2.68 0.89 -3.02
C LEU A 73 -4.04 0.20 -3.13
N LEU A 74 -4.56 -0.35 -2.02
CA LEU A 74 -5.85 -1.05 -2.01
C LEU A 74 -7.00 -0.11 -2.38
N ASP A 75 -7.07 1.05 -1.74
CA ASP A 75 -8.13 2.03 -2.01
C ASP A 75 -8.09 2.52 -3.45
N GLU A 76 -6.92 2.85 -3.98
CA GLU A 76 -6.79 3.27 -5.37
C GLU A 76 -7.17 2.14 -6.34
N SER A 77 -6.71 0.92 -6.07
CA SER A 77 -7.03 -0.24 -6.92
C SER A 77 -8.53 -0.52 -6.97
N ALA A 78 -9.22 -0.38 -5.85
CA ALA A 78 -10.66 -0.53 -5.78
C ALA A 78 -11.40 0.62 -6.47
N GLN A 79 -10.96 1.86 -6.29
CA GLN A 79 -11.52 3.03 -6.97
C GLN A 79 -11.41 2.93 -8.50
N LEU A 80 -10.33 2.34 -8.99
CA LEU A 80 -10.04 2.15 -10.41
C LEU A 80 -10.55 0.81 -10.94
N SER A 81 -11.30 0.06 -10.14
CA SER A 81 -11.86 -1.22 -10.57
C SER A 81 -12.73 -1.06 -11.80
N THR A 82 -12.58 -1.96 -12.78
CA THR A 82 -13.46 -2.04 -13.93
C THR A 82 -14.86 -2.55 -13.58
N ALA A 83 -15.01 -3.19 -12.40
CA ALA A 83 -16.31 -3.47 -11.80
C ALA A 83 -16.84 -2.21 -11.09
N ARG A 84 -17.66 -1.42 -11.79
CA ARG A 84 -18.13 -0.12 -11.33
C ARG A 84 -18.87 -0.19 -9.98
N ASP A 85 -19.70 -1.19 -9.78
CA ASP A 85 -20.44 -1.39 -8.53
C ASP A 85 -19.51 -1.67 -7.35
N CYS A 86 -18.42 -2.42 -7.56
CA CYS A 86 -17.39 -2.62 -6.57
C CYS A 86 -16.69 -1.29 -6.24
N ALA A 87 -16.29 -0.52 -7.25
CA ALA A 87 -15.66 0.77 -7.04
C ALA A 87 -16.54 1.72 -6.22
N GLU A 88 -17.81 1.83 -6.55
CA GLU A 88 -18.77 2.68 -5.84
C GLU A 88 -18.94 2.26 -4.37
N GLN A 89 -19.10 0.97 -4.10
CA GLN A 89 -19.25 0.46 -2.74
C GLN A 89 -17.98 0.67 -1.90
N TRP A 90 -16.80 0.48 -2.49
CA TRP A 90 -15.54 0.70 -1.80
C TRP A 90 -15.32 2.18 -1.49
N MET A 91 -15.62 3.06 -2.45
CA MET A 91 -15.50 4.51 -2.26
C MET A 91 -16.38 5.06 -1.13
N ALA A 92 -17.52 4.41 -0.86
CA ALA A 92 -18.38 4.77 0.26
C ALA A 92 -17.73 4.50 1.63
N ARG A 93 -16.72 3.64 1.69
CA ARG A 93 -16.03 3.24 2.92
C ARG A 93 -14.55 2.99 2.67
N LEU A 94 -13.80 4.00 2.29
CA LEU A 94 -12.36 3.92 2.07
C LEU A 94 -11.63 3.41 3.32
N LEU A 95 -10.68 2.51 3.15
CA LEU A 95 -9.83 2.04 4.24
C LEU A 95 -9.04 3.18 4.88
N GLN A 96 -8.51 4.07 4.07
CA GLN A 96 -7.77 5.24 4.54
C GLN A 96 -8.59 6.12 5.46
N TYR A 97 -9.87 6.29 5.18
CA TYR A 97 -10.75 7.10 6.02
C TYR A 97 -10.97 6.46 7.39
N GLU A 98 -11.17 5.16 7.45
CA GLU A 98 -11.35 4.45 8.72
C GLU A 98 -10.07 4.37 9.55
N HIS A 99 -8.91 4.18 8.90
CA HIS A 99 -7.62 4.06 9.58
C HIS A 99 -6.98 5.42 9.96
N TYR A 100 -7.15 6.43 9.14
CA TYR A 100 -6.46 7.73 9.29
C TYR A 100 -7.40 8.93 9.37
N GLN A 101 -8.71 8.73 9.21
CA GLN A 101 -9.76 9.77 9.25
C GLN A 101 -9.57 10.87 8.20
N HIS A 102 -8.91 10.59 7.12
CA HIS A 102 -8.79 11.44 5.95
C HIS A 102 -8.66 10.62 4.67
N SER A 103 -8.78 11.26 3.52
CA SER A 103 -8.86 10.59 2.22
C SER A 103 -7.81 11.10 1.22
N ASN A 104 -6.60 11.36 1.68
CA ASN A 104 -5.55 11.96 0.86
C ASN A 104 -4.26 11.13 0.80
N LEU A 105 -4.37 9.81 0.92
CA LEU A 105 -3.20 8.93 0.89
C LEU A 105 -2.49 8.92 -0.47
N GLY A 106 -3.19 9.26 -1.55
CA GLY A 106 -2.55 9.41 -2.86
C GLY A 106 -1.43 10.44 -2.88
N ARG A 107 -1.55 11.47 -2.05
CA ARG A 107 -0.52 12.48 -1.83
C ARG A 107 0.46 12.06 -0.73
N ASP A 108 -0.07 11.65 0.41
CA ASP A 108 0.72 11.32 1.60
C ASP A 108 1.72 10.19 1.34
N PHE A 109 1.36 9.23 0.50
CA PHE A 109 2.25 8.15 0.09
C PHE A 109 3.60 8.69 -0.43
N PHE A 110 3.55 9.64 -1.35
CA PHE A 110 4.77 10.18 -1.97
C PHE A 110 5.54 11.10 -1.03
N ASP A 111 4.84 11.88 -0.22
CA ASP A 111 5.48 12.72 0.80
C ASP A 111 6.24 11.85 1.83
N ARG A 112 5.63 10.73 2.23
CA ARG A 112 6.27 9.75 3.12
C ARG A 112 7.44 9.05 2.45
N LEU A 113 7.27 8.61 1.21
CA LEU A 113 8.35 7.96 0.46
C LEU A 113 9.57 8.88 0.35
N GLU A 114 9.36 10.15 0.03
CA GLU A 114 10.45 11.13 -0.04
C GLU A 114 11.15 11.30 1.30
N GLN A 115 10.39 11.45 2.39
CA GLN A 115 10.95 11.53 3.74
C GLN A 115 11.77 10.29 4.10
N LEU A 116 11.26 9.10 3.78
CA LEU A 116 11.96 7.84 4.04
C LEU A 116 13.27 7.73 3.26
N ARG A 117 13.28 8.16 2.00
CA ARG A 117 14.49 8.14 1.16
C ARG A 117 15.56 9.11 1.63
N GLN A 118 15.17 10.21 2.25
CA GLN A 118 16.10 11.20 2.79
C GLN A 118 16.75 10.77 4.11
N ARG A 119 16.20 9.79 4.79
CA ARG A 119 16.69 9.29 6.07
C ARG A 119 17.65 8.13 5.86
N PRO A 120 18.93 8.26 6.24
CA PRO A 120 19.94 7.21 6.01
C PRO A 120 19.69 5.94 6.83
N ASP A 121 18.88 6.04 7.89
CA ASP A 121 18.55 4.92 8.78
C ASP A 121 17.25 4.20 8.41
N THR A 122 16.60 4.58 7.30
CA THR A 122 15.40 3.90 6.84
C THR A 122 15.72 2.48 6.43
N PRO A 123 15.03 1.47 7.00
CA PRO A 123 15.28 0.08 6.61
C PRO A 123 14.92 -0.17 5.14
N LEU A 124 15.81 -0.81 4.41
CA LEU A 124 15.58 -1.14 3.01
C LEU A 124 14.28 -1.92 2.78
N PRO A 125 13.90 -2.92 3.61
CA PRO A 125 12.63 -3.62 3.42
C PRO A 125 11.39 -2.72 3.44
N LEU A 126 11.43 -1.61 4.18
CA LEU A 126 10.31 -0.64 4.15
C LEU A 126 10.24 0.09 2.80
N LEU A 127 11.38 0.53 2.25
CA LEU A 127 11.43 1.12 0.91
C LEU A 127 11.00 0.12 -0.17
N GLU A 128 11.34 -1.15 0.00
CA GLU A 128 10.90 -2.22 -0.89
C GLU A 128 9.37 -2.36 -0.93
N ILE A 129 8.67 -2.13 0.19
CA ILE A 129 7.19 -2.13 0.23
C ILE A 129 6.64 -0.98 -0.63
N TYR A 130 7.16 0.22 -0.48
CA TYR A 130 6.75 1.37 -1.31
C TYR A 130 7.05 1.13 -2.79
N ALA A 131 8.24 0.63 -3.11
CA ALA A 131 8.60 0.28 -4.49
C ALA A 131 7.66 -0.77 -5.07
N ARG A 132 7.27 -1.75 -4.28
CA ARG A 132 6.31 -2.79 -4.67
C ARG A 132 4.93 -2.21 -4.95
N CYS A 133 4.44 -1.27 -4.13
CA CYS A 133 3.18 -0.57 -4.40
C CYS A 133 3.21 0.12 -5.77
N LEU A 134 4.30 0.80 -6.11
CA LEU A 134 4.47 1.45 -7.40
C LEU A 134 4.56 0.44 -8.55
N ALA A 135 5.28 -0.67 -8.35
CA ALA A 135 5.39 -1.74 -9.34
C ALA A 135 4.05 -2.42 -9.62
N TRP A 136 3.16 -2.47 -8.62
CA TRP A 136 1.80 -3.02 -8.74
C TRP A 136 0.78 -2.01 -9.23
N GLY A 137 1.21 -0.81 -9.63
CA GLY A 137 0.42 0.13 -10.37
C GLY A 137 -0.13 1.32 -9.59
N PHE A 138 0.31 1.52 -8.34
CA PHE A 138 -0.08 2.72 -7.60
C PHE A 138 0.44 3.99 -8.29
N GLU A 139 -0.42 4.94 -8.54
CA GLU A 139 -0.12 6.20 -9.22
C GLU A 139 -0.31 7.42 -8.30
N GLY A 140 -1.32 7.39 -7.43
CA GLY A 140 -1.62 8.45 -6.49
C GLY A 140 -1.72 9.83 -7.15
N ARG A 141 -0.94 10.79 -6.65
CA ARG A 141 -0.90 12.16 -7.18
C ARG A 141 -0.36 12.28 -8.62
N TYR A 142 0.29 11.25 -9.14
CA TYR A 142 0.85 11.24 -10.51
C TYR A 142 -0.11 10.70 -11.56
N ARG A 143 -1.38 10.50 -11.24
CA ARG A 143 -2.38 9.96 -12.17
C ARG A 143 -2.66 10.82 -13.38
N GLU A 144 -2.37 12.12 -13.32
CA GLU A 144 -2.48 12.98 -14.49
C GLU A 144 -1.44 12.58 -15.53
N GLU A 145 -1.88 12.45 -16.78
CA GLU A 145 -1.06 11.95 -17.90
C GLU A 145 0.27 12.71 -18.04
N SER A 146 0.26 14.02 -17.77
CA SER A 146 1.46 14.87 -17.79
C SER A 146 2.49 14.52 -16.71
N GLN A 147 2.12 13.76 -15.69
CA GLN A 147 2.98 13.41 -14.56
C GLN A 147 3.40 11.93 -14.55
N LEU A 148 2.86 11.10 -15.44
CA LEU A 148 3.19 9.67 -15.51
C LEU A 148 4.67 9.41 -15.82
N GLU A 149 5.32 10.28 -16.58
CA GLU A 149 6.75 10.16 -16.87
C GLU A 149 7.59 10.40 -15.59
N ASP A 150 7.20 11.36 -14.76
CA ASP A 150 7.85 11.62 -13.47
C ASP A 150 7.72 10.40 -12.54
N LEU A 151 6.56 9.76 -12.53
CA LEU A 151 6.32 8.53 -11.78
C LEU A 151 7.23 7.40 -12.28
N ARG A 152 7.41 7.28 -13.58
CA ARG A 152 8.27 6.28 -14.19
C ARG A 152 9.73 6.47 -13.78
N VAL A 153 10.22 7.71 -13.79
CA VAL A 153 11.56 8.05 -13.31
C VAL A 153 11.74 7.68 -11.83
N LEU A 154 10.78 8.00 -11.00
CA LEU A 154 10.81 7.63 -9.57
C LEU A 154 10.83 6.12 -9.37
N ARG A 155 10.00 5.40 -10.11
CA ARG A 155 9.92 3.93 -10.06
C ARG A 155 11.25 3.28 -10.44
N ASP A 156 11.90 3.80 -11.48
CA ASP A 156 13.19 3.29 -11.95
C ASP A 156 14.31 3.60 -10.94
N ALA A 157 14.28 4.79 -10.31
CA ALA A 157 15.24 5.16 -9.27
C ALA A 157 15.18 4.19 -8.07
N LEU A 158 13.97 3.81 -7.62
CA LEU A 158 13.78 2.90 -6.50
C LEU A 158 14.28 1.47 -6.76
N ARG A 159 14.39 1.06 -8.02
CA ARG A 159 14.95 -0.25 -8.39
C ARG A 159 16.45 -0.34 -8.19
N THR A 160 17.13 0.78 -8.15
CA THR A 160 18.59 0.87 -8.07
C THR A 160 19.09 1.20 -6.65
N GLU A 161 18.19 1.49 -5.72
CA GLU A 161 18.48 1.69 -4.29
C GLU A 161 18.52 0.34 -3.54
#